data_cfca0c78ec21501d3a976012b850f163
#
_entry.id   cfca0c78ec21501d3a976012b850f163
#
_cell.length_a   1.000
_cell.length_b   1.000
_cell.length_c   1.000
_cell.angle_alpha   90.00
_cell.angle_beta   90.00
_cell.angle_gamma   90.00
#
_symmetry.space_group_name_H-M   'P 1'
#
loop_
_entity.id
_entity.type
_entity.pdbx_description
1 polymer ?
#
loop_
_entity_poly.entity_id
_entity_poly.type
_entity_poly.pdbx_seq_one_letter_code
_entity_poly.pdbx_strand_id
1 'polypeptide(L)'
;MSEHVEKACNGRNNSRILEDAFEGFVGALAQDFGIDETCRGYLICNKFIINCIESAIDITELIMKDDNYKDQLMRYFQRMFDGQLPKYHEDKSKDTGEFTPGGRIFYMYVTDVNNKKIGSGYAKSKKEAEQRAAKQALYNYGIRDRF
;
A
#
# COMPACT_ATOMS: atom_id res chain seq x y z
N MET A 1 -26.22 -4.11 -5.45
CA MET A 1 -25.44 -4.76 -6.53
C MET A 1 -26.31 -5.82 -7.20
N SER A 2 -26.33 -5.91 -8.52
CA SER A 2 -27.19 -6.89 -9.20
C SER A 2 -26.63 -8.31 -9.07
N GLU A 3 -27.50 -9.31 -9.00
CA GLU A 3 -27.14 -10.75 -8.91
C GLU A 3 -26.26 -11.18 -10.11
N HIS A 4 -26.42 -10.54 -11.26
CA HIS A 4 -25.62 -10.80 -12.46
C HIS A 4 -24.15 -10.38 -12.27
N VAL A 5 -23.88 -9.20 -11.66
CA VAL A 5 -22.52 -8.74 -11.35
C VAL A 5 -21.86 -9.63 -10.31
N GLU A 6 -22.61 -10.10 -9.34
CA GLU A 6 -22.10 -11.00 -8.30
C GLU A 6 -21.65 -12.36 -8.87
N LYS A 7 -22.42 -12.93 -9.81
CA LYS A 7 -22.07 -14.20 -10.48
C LYS A 7 -20.92 -14.06 -11.47
N ALA A 8 -20.85 -12.93 -12.21
CA ALA A 8 -19.85 -12.75 -13.27
C ALA A 8 -18.46 -12.41 -12.75
N CYS A 9 -18.33 -11.67 -11.65
CA CYS A 9 -17.04 -11.14 -11.19
C CYS A 9 -16.90 -11.05 -9.66
N ASN A 10 -17.72 -11.79 -8.90
CA ASN A 10 -17.72 -11.72 -7.43
C ASN A 10 -17.79 -10.25 -6.91
N GLY A 11 -18.74 -9.49 -7.44
CA GLY A 11 -18.83 -8.05 -7.31
C GLY A 11 -18.81 -7.51 -5.87
N ARG A 12 -19.30 -8.29 -4.88
CA ARG A 12 -19.27 -7.89 -3.46
C ARG A 12 -17.86 -7.82 -2.88
N ASN A 13 -16.92 -8.59 -3.42
CA ASN A 13 -15.53 -8.64 -2.97
C ASN A 13 -14.58 -7.97 -3.96
N ASN A 14 -15.11 -7.36 -5.03
CA ASN A 14 -14.31 -6.62 -6.00
C ASN A 14 -14.17 -5.16 -5.55
N SER A 15 -12.98 -4.80 -5.07
CA SER A 15 -12.67 -3.45 -4.56
C SER A 15 -13.02 -2.34 -5.55
N ARG A 16 -12.76 -2.55 -6.85
CA ARG A 16 -13.05 -1.56 -7.89
C ARG A 16 -14.55 -1.28 -8.06
N ILE A 17 -15.38 -2.35 -8.03
CA ILE A 17 -16.84 -2.18 -8.11
C ILE A 17 -17.39 -1.49 -6.86
N LEU A 18 -16.82 -1.80 -5.69
CA LEU A 18 -17.20 -1.14 -4.44
C LEU A 18 -16.77 0.33 -4.42
N GLU A 19 -15.60 0.63 -4.96
CA GLU A 19 -15.09 1.99 -5.14
C GLU A 19 -16.02 2.81 -6.05
N ASP A 20 -16.32 2.31 -7.26
CA ASP A 20 -17.23 2.95 -8.20
C ASP A 20 -18.62 3.17 -7.59
N ALA A 21 -19.14 2.20 -6.82
CA ALA A 21 -20.43 2.31 -6.14
C ALA A 21 -20.41 3.38 -5.03
N PHE A 22 -19.33 3.48 -4.27
CA PHE A 22 -19.16 4.50 -3.24
C PHE A 22 -19.06 5.89 -3.84
N GLU A 23 -18.27 6.06 -4.91
CA GLU A 23 -18.16 7.33 -5.65
C GLU A 23 -19.52 7.77 -6.21
N GLY A 24 -20.25 6.84 -6.82
CA GLY A 24 -21.60 7.11 -7.32
C GLY A 24 -22.58 7.53 -6.23
N PHE A 25 -22.51 6.89 -5.06
CA PHE A 25 -23.33 7.26 -3.89
C PHE A 25 -23.00 8.67 -3.39
N VAL A 26 -21.70 9.00 -3.24
CA VAL A 26 -21.28 10.35 -2.81
C VAL A 26 -21.70 11.41 -3.83
N GLY A 27 -21.59 11.11 -5.13
CA GLY A 27 -22.04 11.99 -6.19
C GLY A 27 -23.56 12.25 -6.14
N ALA A 28 -24.38 11.20 -5.94
CA ALA A 28 -25.82 11.33 -5.76
C ALA A 28 -26.18 12.15 -4.51
N LEU A 29 -25.49 11.89 -3.40
CA LEU A 29 -25.68 12.64 -2.15
C LEU A 29 -25.39 14.14 -2.35
N ALA A 30 -24.32 14.47 -3.08
CA ALA A 30 -24.00 15.86 -3.40
C ALA A 30 -25.11 16.54 -4.21
N GLN A 31 -25.67 15.85 -5.21
CA GLN A 31 -26.75 16.38 -6.05
C GLN A 31 -28.05 16.58 -5.27
N ASP A 32 -28.42 15.64 -4.42
CA ASP A 32 -29.66 15.71 -3.62
C ASP A 32 -29.69 16.93 -2.69
N PHE A 33 -28.56 17.29 -2.12
CA PHE A 33 -28.44 18.44 -1.21
C PHE A 33 -28.06 19.76 -1.91
N GLY A 34 -27.85 19.74 -3.21
CA GLY A 34 -27.58 20.91 -4.06
C GLY A 34 -26.09 21.23 -4.22
N ILE A 35 -25.71 21.35 -5.49
CA ILE A 35 -24.37 21.80 -5.92
C ILE A 35 -24.46 23.30 -6.30
N ASP A 36 -25.28 24.04 -5.57
CA ASP A 36 -25.51 25.47 -5.79
C ASP A 36 -24.43 26.34 -5.09
N GLU A 37 -24.61 27.64 -5.16
CA GLU A 37 -23.71 28.62 -4.55
C GLU A 37 -23.56 28.46 -3.02
N THR A 38 -24.48 27.70 -2.37
CA THR A 38 -24.43 27.43 -0.92
C THR A 38 -23.47 26.31 -0.54
N CYS A 39 -22.96 25.54 -1.51
CA CYS A 39 -22.07 24.40 -1.31
C CYS A 39 -22.60 23.34 -0.30
N ARG A 40 -23.92 23.28 -0.07
CA ARG A 40 -24.52 22.38 0.93
C ARG A 40 -24.20 20.91 0.64
N GLY A 41 -24.33 20.48 -0.59
CA GLY A 41 -23.99 19.12 -1.01
C GLY A 41 -22.55 18.75 -0.67
N TYR A 42 -21.61 19.67 -0.94
CA TYR A 42 -20.20 19.47 -0.60
C TYR A 42 -19.97 19.33 0.91
N LEU A 43 -20.58 20.20 1.73
CA LEU A 43 -20.42 20.16 3.19
C LEU A 43 -20.98 18.87 3.78
N ILE A 44 -22.10 18.37 3.26
CA ILE A 44 -22.72 17.12 3.71
C ILE A 44 -21.85 15.91 3.32
N CYS A 45 -21.39 15.88 2.06
CA CYS A 45 -20.49 14.82 1.58
C CYS A 45 -19.19 14.79 2.39
N ASN A 46 -18.58 15.95 2.64
CA ASN A 46 -17.37 16.05 3.44
C ASN A 46 -17.58 15.48 4.84
N LYS A 47 -18.65 15.90 5.53
CA LYS A 47 -18.98 15.38 6.87
C LYS A 47 -19.27 13.87 6.85
N PHE A 48 -19.98 13.40 5.83
CA PHE A 48 -20.25 11.96 5.66
C PHE A 48 -18.97 11.17 5.48
N ILE A 49 -18.06 11.59 4.59
CA ILE A 49 -16.79 10.92 4.35
C ILE A 49 -15.91 10.91 5.61
N ILE A 50 -15.81 12.04 6.32
CA ILE A 50 -15.06 12.12 7.59
C ILE A 50 -15.62 11.12 8.59
N ASN A 51 -16.93 11.10 8.80
CA ASN A 51 -17.57 10.16 9.73
C ASN A 51 -17.32 8.69 9.32
N CYS A 52 -17.35 8.37 8.02
CA CYS A 52 -17.03 7.02 7.54
C CYS A 52 -15.59 6.64 7.86
N ILE A 53 -14.64 7.55 7.65
CA ILE A 53 -13.22 7.31 7.93
C ILE A 53 -13.01 7.13 9.43
N GLU A 54 -13.54 8.03 10.25
CA GLU A 54 -13.39 7.98 11.71
C GLU A 54 -14.03 6.75 12.35
N SER A 55 -15.14 6.25 11.76
CA SER A 55 -15.81 5.03 12.26
C SER A 55 -15.18 3.73 11.78
N ALA A 56 -14.50 3.75 10.62
CA ALA A 56 -13.95 2.55 9.99
C ALA A 56 -12.46 2.34 10.28
N ILE A 57 -11.73 3.41 10.61
CA ILE A 57 -10.27 3.38 10.75
C ILE A 57 -9.87 3.83 12.15
N ASP A 58 -9.19 2.95 12.89
CA ASP A 58 -8.43 3.38 14.05
C ASP A 58 -7.15 4.06 13.57
N ILE A 59 -7.20 5.40 13.55
CA ILE A 59 -6.06 6.24 13.10
C ILE A 59 -4.85 5.99 14.00
N THR A 60 -5.05 5.69 15.29
CA THR A 60 -3.97 5.39 16.22
C THR A 60 -3.25 4.10 15.81
N GLU A 61 -4.00 3.04 15.48
CA GLU A 61 -3.43 1.79 14.98
C GLU A 61 -2.71 1.99 13.65
N LEU A 62 -3.29 2.79 12.74
CA LEU A 62 -2.69 3.09 11.44
C LEU A 62 -1.35 3.85 11.58
N ILE A 63 -1.27 4.83 12.48
CA ILE A 63 -0.05 5.61 12.76
C ILE A 63 1.01 4.72 13.44
N MET A 64 0.58 3.85 14.34
CA MET A 64 1.47 2.91 15.01
C MET A 64 2.05 1.86 14.07
N LYS A 65 1.31 1.49 13.01
CA LYS A 65 1.68 0.48 12.04
C LYS A 65 2.41 1.10 10.85
N ASP A 66 3.66 1.54 11.05
CA ASP A 66 4.50 2.04 9.95
C ASP A 66 5.04 0.85 9.12
N ASP A 67 4.23 0.32 8.21
CA ASP A 67 4.60 -0.77 7.30
C ASP A 67 5.49 -0.30 6.12
N ASN A 68 5.89 0.98 6.09
CA ASN A 68 6.75 1.51 5.03
C ASN A 68 8.24 1.26 5.33
N TYR A 69 8.63 0.00 5.28
CA TYR A 69 10.00 -0.44 5.57
C TYR A 69 11.04 0.19 4.65
N LYS A 70 10.68 0.53 3.41
CA LYS A 70 11.60 1.23 2.50
C LYS A 70 11.94 2.62 2.99
N ASP A 71 10.95 3.36 3.47
CA ASP A 71 11.14 4.70 4.01
C ASP A 71 11.91 4.64 5.35
N GLN A 72 11.59 3.68 6.22
CA GLN A 72 12.34 3.46 7.46
C GLN A 72 13.82 3.15 7.17
N LEU A 73 14.10 2.26 6.20
CA LEU A 73 15.47 1.92 5.81
C LEU A 73 16.19 3.13 5.21
N MET A 74 15.50 3.93 4.37
CA MET A 74 16.04 5.16 3.81
C MET A 74 16.42 6.16 4.91
N ARG A 75 15.52 6.42 5.87
CA ARG A 75 15.78 7.31 7.02
C ARG A 75 16.96 6.81 7.88
N TYR A 76 17.05 5.49 8.07
CA TYR A 76 18.18 4.88 8.77
C TYR A 76 19.50 5.14 8.03
N PHE A 77 19.54 4.92 6.71
CA PHE A 77 20.73 5.15 5.89
C PHE A 77 21.15 6.62 5.89
N GLN A 78 20.21 7.55 5.76
CA GLN A 78 20.48 8.99 5.83
C GLN A 78 21.16 9.39 7.15
N ARG A 79 20.81 8.76 8.27
CA ARG A 79 21.40 9.05 9.57
C ARG A 79 22.76 8.39 9.78
N MET A 80 22.91 7.15 9.30
CA MET A 80 24.09 6.33 9.62
C MET A 80 25.18 6.37 8.55
N PHE A 81 24.85 6.75 7.31
CA PHE A 81 25.75 6.71 6.15
C PHE A 81 25.83 8.04 5.41
N ASP A 82 25.76 9.14 6.13
CA ASP A 82 25.99 10.51 5.63
C ASP A 82 25.15 10.85 4.38
N GLY A 83 23.85 10.51 4.42
CA GLY A 83 22.91 10.81 3.34
C GLY A 83 22.94 9.84 2.16
N GLN A 84 23.77 8.81 2.18
CA GLN A 84 23.78 7.79 1.13
C GLN A 84 22.50 6.93 1.24
N LEU A 85 22.05 6.41 0.09
CA LEU A 85 20.79 5.66 0.01
C LEU A 85 21.04 4.17 -0.28
N PRO A 86 20.20 3.26 0.26
CA PRO A 86 20.25 1.86 -0.09
C PRO A 86 19.80 1.66 -1.55
N LYS A 87 20.41 0.69 -2.26
CA LYS A 87 20.08 0.37 -3.65
C LYS A 87 19.32 -0.93 -3.74
N TYR A 88 18.23 -0.93 -4.52
CA TYR A 88 17.41 -2.11 -4.75
C TYR A 88 17.72 -2.73 -6.11
N HIS A 89 17.81 -4.04 -6.15
CA HIS A 89 18.16 -4.81 -7.34
C HIS A 89 17.21 -5.99 -7.51
N GLU A 90 16.89 -6.31 -8.79
CA GLU A 90 16.13 -7.51 -9.12
C GLU A 90 17.10 -8.71 -9.23
N ASP A 91 16.81 -9.77 -8.52
CA ASP A 91 17.58 -11.02 -8.56
C ASP A 91 17.05 -11.90 -9.70
N LYS A 92 17.54 -11.63 -10.92
CA LYS A 92 17.15 -12.39 -12.12
C LYS A 92 17.60 -13.85 -12.11
N SER A 93 18.56 -14.22 -11.26
CA SER A 93 19.03 -15.60 -11.17
C SER A 93 17.99 -16.54 -10.55
N LYS A 94 17.01 -15.98 -9.82
CA LYS A 94 15.90 -16.70 -9.19
C LYS A 94 14.60 -16.61 -10.00
N ASP A 95 14.59 -15.83 -11.07
CA ASP A 95 13.45 -15.74 -11.98
C ASP A 95 13.50 -16.96 -12.92
N THR A 96 12.92 -18.07 -12.49
CA THR A 96 12.85 -19.32 -13.29
C THR A 96 11.99 -19.19 -14.54
N GLY A 97 11.32 -18.02 -14.73
CA GLY A 97 10.38 -17.83 -15.85
C GLY A 97 9.11 -18.69 -15.77
N GLU A 98 9.01 -19.54 -14.76
CA GLU A 98 7.84 -20.38 -14.57
C GLU A 98 6.67 -19.54 -14.02
N PHE A 99 5.61 -19.52 -14.80
CA PHE A 99 4.32 -19.01 -14.33
C PHE A 99 3.76 -20.00 -13.30
N THR A 100 3.91 -19.66 -12.02
CA THR A 100 3.18 -20.38 -10.97
C THR A 100 1.67 -20.12 -11.16
N PRO A 101 0.78 -21.02 -10.71
CA PRO A 101 -0.68 -20.80 -10.75
C PRO A 101 -1.13 -19.49 -10.07
N GLY A 102 -0.23 -18.81 -9.34
CA GLY A 102 -0.46 -17.53 -8.66
C GLY A 102 0.13 -16.30 -9.35
N GLY A 103 0.68 -16.41 -10.57
CA GLY A 103 1.33 -15.31 -11.31
C GLY A 103 2.85 -15.27 -11.14
N ARG A 104 3.48 -14.25 -11.73
CA ARG A 104 4.94 -14.04 -11.66
C ARG A 104 5.36 -13.60 -10.25
N ILE A 105 6.48 -14.16 -9.77
CA ILE A 105 7.11 -13.78 -8.50
C ILE A 105 8.36 -12.96 -8.81
N PHE A 106 8.46 -11.81 -8.15
CA PHE A 106 9.62 -10.91 -8.23
C PHE A 106 10.53 -11.14 -7.03
N TYR A 107 11.82 -11.39 -7.30
CA TYR A 107 12.85 -11.50 -6.28
C TYR A 107 13.68 -10.22 -6.25
N MET A 108 13.68 -9.54 -5.11
CA MET A 108 14.41 -8.28 -4.93
C MET A 108 15.41 -8.44 -3.80
N TYR A 109 16.55 -7.75 -3.90
CA TYR A 109 17.48 -7.59 -2.80
C TYR A 109 17.92 -6.13 -2.69
N VAL A 110 18.35 -5.76 -1.50
CA VAL A 110 18.86 -4.42 -1.20
C VAL A 110 20.32 -4.50 -0.77
N THR A 111 21.11 -3.54 -1.22
CA THR A 111 22.54 -3.42 -0.91
C THR A 111 22.83 -2.17 -0.12
N ASP A 112 23.88 -2.22 0.68
CA ASP A 112 24.44 -1.07 1.37
C ASP A 112 25.34 -0.23 0.43
N VAL A 113 25.98 0.78 1.01
CA VAL A 113 26.91 1.71 0.33
C VAL A 113 28.12 0.99 -0.27
N ASN A 114 28.50 -0.16 0.24
CA ASN A 114 29.63 -0.98 -0.21
C ASN A 114 29.19 -2.08 -1.18
N ASN A 115 27.96 -2.00 -1.72
CA ASN A 115 27.32 -3.02 -2.55
C ASN A 115 27.17 -4.39 -1.89
N LYS A 116 27.27 -4.48 -0.56
CA LYS A 116 26.99 -5.69 0.20
C LYS A 116 25.50 -5.91 0.30
N LYS A 117 25.03 -7.13 0.01
CA LYS A 117 23.62 -7.52 0.17
C LYS A 117 23.25 -7.52 1.66
N ILE A 118 22.27 -6.70 2.04
CA ILE A 118 21.82 -6.53 3.42
C ILE A 118 20.41 -7.06 3.68
N GLY A 119 19.63 -7.30 2.64
CA GLY A 119 18.30 -7.89 2.76
C GLY A 119 17.78 -8.39 1.40
N SER A 120 16.82 -9.30 1.45
CA SER A 120 16.14 -9.83 0.25
C SER A 120 14.67 -10.09 0.54
N GLY A 121 13.85 -10.07 -0.51
CA GLY A 121 12.42 -10.32 -0.42
C GLY A 121 11.87 -10.79 -1.74
N TYR A 122 10.72 -11.44 -1.70
CA TYR A 122 10.01 -11.88 -2.89
C TYR A 122 8.50 -11.66 -2.71
N ALA A 123 7.81 -11.30 -3.79
CA ALA A 123 6.38 -11.08 -3.81
C ALA A 123 5.81 -11.11 -5.22
N LYS A 124 4.49 -11.02 -5.35
CA LYS A 124 3.79 -10.91 -6.64
C LYS A 124 3.97 -9.55 -7.33
N SER A 125 4.45 -8.53 -6.62
CA SER A 125 4.79 -7.23 -7.18
C SER A 125 6.20 -6.80 -6.76
N LYS A 126 6.90 -6.04 -7.62
CA LYS A 126 8.23 -5.50 -7.29
C LYS A 126 8.18 -4.61 -6.05
N LYS A 127 7.16 -3.76 -5.94
CA LYS A 127 6.97 -2.85 -4.80
C LYS A 127 6.90 -3.61 -3.46
N GLU A 128 6.13 -4.68 -3.42
CA GLU A 128 6.01 -5.51 -2.21
C GLU A 128 7.29 -6.31 -1.93
N ALA A 129 7.96 -6.85 -2.97
CA ALA A 129 9.23 -7.54 -2.82
C ALA A 129 10.32 -6.62 -2.26
N GLU A 130 10.37 -5.36 -2.69
CA GLU A 130 11.26 -4.33 -2.16
C GLU A 130 10.95 -3.99 -0.69
N GLN A 131 9.68 -3.89 -0.30
CA GLN A 131 9.28 -3.68 1.09
C GLN A 131 9.75 -4.84 1.98
N ARG A 132 9.59 -6.08 1.51
CA ARG A 132 10.07 -7.28 2.24
C ARG A 132 11.60 -7.31 2.35
N ALA A 133 12.31 -6.91 1.28
CA ALA A 133 13.77 -6.80 1.30
C ALA A 133 14.23 -5.73 2.30
N ALA A 134 13.56 -4.58 2.36
CA ALA A 134 13.83 -3.51 3.32
C ALA A 134 13.56 -3.97 4.76
N LYS A 135 12.44 -4.67 5.00
CA LYS A 135 12.12 -5.25 6.32
C LYS A 135 13.22 -6.17 6.82
N GLN A 136 13.67 -7.08 5.96
CA GLN A 136 14.78 -7.98 6.31
C GLN A 136 16.08 -7.22 6.59
N ALA A 137 16.39 -6.17 5.81
CA ALA A 137 17.58 -5.35 6.04
C ALA A 137 17.53 -4.63 7.40
N LEU A 138 16.38 -4.03 7.76
CA LEU A 138 16.18 -3.41 9.07
C LEU A 138 16.37 -4.40 10.20
N TYR A 139 15.80 -5.60 10.06
CA TYR A 139 16.00 -6.67 11.04
C TYR A 139 17.48 -7.05 11.21
N ASN A 140 18.23 -7.15 10.10
CA ASN A 140 19.66 -7.46 10.12
C ASN A 140 20.51 -6.35 10.77
N TYR A 141 20.04 -5.09 10.74
CA TYR A 141 20.62 -3.98 11.49
C TYR A 141 20.15 -3.88 12.95
N GLY A 142 19.36 -4.85 13.42
CA GLY A 142 18.84 -4.88 14.79
C GLY A 142 17.68 -3.90 15.04
N ILE A 143 17.15 -3.30 13.97
CA ILE A 143 15.98 -2.43 14.03
C ILE A 143 14.77 -3.36 13.92
N ARG A 144 14.25 -3.74 15.07
CA ARG A 144 13.00 -4.51 15.16
C ARG A 144 11.83 -3.55 15.13
N ASP A 145 10.67 -4.01 14.61
CA ASP A 145 9.42 -3.29 14.76
C ASP A 145 9.28 -2.85 16.23
N ARG A 146 9.19 -1.55 16.46
CA ARG A 146 8.94 -1.03 17.81
C ARG A 146 7.46 -1.25 18.07
N PHE A 147 7.14 -2.37 18.67
CA PHE A 147 5.86 -2.66 19.31
C PHE A 147 6.08 -3.42 20.60
#